data_0ac2c1315adca766e292be137b7e21da
#
_entry.id   0ac2c1315adca766e292be137b7e21da
#
_cell.length_a   1.000
_cell.length_b   1.000
_cell.length_c   1.000
_cell.angle_alpha   90.00
_cell.angle_beta   90.00
_cell.angle_gamma   90.00
#
_symmetry.space_group_name_H-M   'P 1'
#
loop_
_entity.id
_entity.type
_entity.pdbx_description
1 polymer ?
#
loop_
_entity_poly.entity_id
_entity_poly.type
_entity_poly.pdbx_seq_one_letter_code
_entity_poly.pdbx_strand_id
1 'polypeptide(L)'
;MKPIHTMGLVVAALLGVLLLLPSPETPPRNTAGDSAPVSAIVNARLFDGDEVIEDATILIEQGRIRAAGPGVEVPAGVVPLDAAGKTVLPGLIDAHVHAYGAARTEALRFGVTTLLDMFRAPFDFDVVREERDSPAATDRADLYSAGFLATAPGGHGTQYGLAVPTLTGPDQAADWVAARKSEGSNWIKIVIEPGWGSQRLPTLDAATVAALVEAAHAEGLMAVAHVSRLADARMAVAAGVDGLVHLFGDEAIDPPLLDAMRAGQVFVVPTLAVMASIYGGSPPDALAEHPVLAPRLGALQKQSLAQRFPGAGGDRQAWQRVLGNVEKLRAAGIPLLAGSDAPNPGTAQGISLHRELRLLIEAGLDPLDALRAATGAAAEVFGLDGRGCLRPGCRADLLIVDGDPIRDIEALARLDAVWKNGVPVATDAPPAPTDSSTSAPLAGAGPLDLLGQPERWVASADSYMGGNSASTLASADVSGVSVQATLAAGAPFPYAGAMWFASETPMQPVDHSQHRGLVVDVEMLGDVEAGLQLMLFSGESQQAIPARVELAANGVVEVALNAVPGLDPSLLRAVGVFVSGTPGEHAFRIRELRLE
;
A
#
# COMPACT_ATOMS: atom_id res chain seq x y z
N MET A 1 -65.80 13.40 23.29
CA MET A 1 -65.09 14.69 23.28
C MET A 1 -63.77 14.54 23.98
N LYS A 2 -62.72 14.65 23.27
CA LYS A 2 -61.32 14.43 23.72
C LYS A 2 -60.74 15.63 24.45
N PRO A 3 -59.82 15.49 25.39
CA PRO A 3 -58.89 16.54 25.73
C PRO A 3 -57.53 16.32 25.07
N ILE A 4 -57.24 17.14 24.07
CA ILE A 4 -55.89 17.37 23.58
C ILE A 4 -55.46 18.70 24.19
N HIS A 5 -54.69 18.74 25.27
CA HIS A 5 -54.01 19.97 25.75
C HIS A 5 -53.10 19.68 26.95
N THR A 6 -52.13 18.73 26.81
CA THR A 6 -51.10 18.59 27.85
C THR A 6 -49.70 18.24 27.31
N MET A 7 -49.47 18.31 26.00
CA MET A 7 -48.18 17.97 25.42
C MET A 7 -47.38 19.18 24.89
N GLY A 8 -47.98 20.40 24.99
CA GLY A 8 -47.33 21.64 24.54
C GLY A 8 -46.52 22.40 25.60
N LEU A 9 -46.67 22.06 26.89
CA LEU A 9 -45.97 22.82 27.95
C LEU A 9 -44.64 22.22 28.43
N VAL A 10 -44.34 20.99 28.11
CA VAL A 10 -43.06 20.34 28.52
C VAL A 10 -41.94 20.66 27.54
N VAL A 11 -42.23 20.90 26.26
CA VAL A 11 -41.25 21.26 25.24
C VAL A 11 -40.80 22.73 25.36
N ALA A 12 -41.64 23.61 25.84
CA ALA A 12 -41.29 25.03 26.04
C ALA A 12 -40.41 25.25 27.30
N ALA A 13 -40.47 24.36 28.30
CA ALA A 13 -39.64 24.46 29.51
C ALA A 13 -38.21 23.90 29.30
N LEU A 14 -38.00 23.00 28.35
CA LEU A 14 -36.70 22.47 27.99
C LEU A 14 -35.90 23.37 27.05
N LEU A 15 -36.55 24.22 26.25
CA LEU A 15 -35.89 25.23 25.43
C LEU A 15 -35.46 26.48 26.23
N GLY A 16 -36.08 26.76 27.35
CA GLY A 16 -35.76 27.90 28.21
C GLY A 16 -34.53 27.69 29.09
N VAL A 17 -34.13 26.45 29.38
CA VAL A 17 -32.95 26.13 30.20
C VAL A 17 -31.67 26.04 29.34
N LEU A 18 -31.80 25.86 28.03
CA LEU A 18 -30.63 25.80 27.12
C LEU A 18 -30.06 27.18 26.75
N LEU A 19 -30.77 28.26 27.09
CA LEU A 19 -30.38 29.66 26.80
C LEU A 19 -29.66 30.37 27.99
N LEU A 20 -29.46 29.68 29.12
CA LEU A 20 -28.81 30.23 30.30
C LEU A 20 -27.48 29.55 30.68
N LEU A 21 -26.96 28.69 29.83
CA LEU A 21 -25.57 28.23 30.00
C LEU A 21 -24.65 29.29 29.40
N PRO A 22 -23.63 29.75 30.13
CA PRO A 22 -22.63 30.65 29.55
C PRO A 22 -22.02 29.93 28.35
N SER A 23 -22.00 30.61 27.20
CA SER A 23 -21.24 30.15 26.04
C SER A 23 -19.83 29.80 26.49
N PRO A 24 -19.21 28.66 26.06
CA PRO A 24 -17.82 28.42 26.33
C PRO A 24 -17.05 29.64 25.82
N GLU A 25 -16.32 30.31 26.71
CA GLU A 25 -15.45 31.41 26.34
C GLU A 25 -14.53 30.92 25.24
N THR A 26 -14.69 31.45 24.06
CA THR A 26 -13.74 31.26 22.96
C THR A 26 -12.38 31.74 23.51
N PRO A 27 -11.35 30.91 23.55
CA PRO A 27 -10.04 31.37 24.00
C PRO A 27 -9.69 32.62 23.17
N PRO A 28 -9.10 33.65 23.79
CA PRO A 28 -8.80 34.89 23.12
C PRO A 28 -8.01 34.58 21.84
N ARG A 29 -8.54 34.97 20.70
CA ARG A 29 -7.78 35.00 19.47
C ARG A 29 -6.56 35.87 19.74
N ASN A 30 -5.40 35.24 19.77
CA ASN A 30 -4.14 35.94 19.80
C ASN A 30 -4.02 36.75 18.51
N THR A 31 -4.36 38.03 18.57
CA THR A 31 -4.22 39.01 17.49
C THR A 31 -2.81 39.62 17.47
N ALA A 32 -1.81 38.88 17.86
CA ALA A 32 -0.43 39.18 17.49
C ALA A 32 -0.20 38.48 16.15
N GLY A 33 0.15 39.23 15.12
CA GLY A 33 0.46 38.71 13.80
C GLY A 33 1.72 37.85 13.81
N ASP A 34 1.60 36.64 14.32
CA ASP A 34 2.61 35.59 14.13
C ASP A 34 2.42 35.06 12.69
N SER A 35 3.18 35.67 11.75
CA SER A 35 3.47 35.01 10.49
C SER A 35 4.07 33.65 10.85
N ALA A 36 3.51 32.57 10.29
CA ALA A 36 4.04 31.23 10.48
C ALA A 36 5.56 31.21 10.24
N PRO A 37 6.33 30.43 11.01
CA PRO A 37 7.78 30.43 10.89
C PRO A 37 8.17 30.09 9.45
N VAL A 38 9.00 30.93 8.84
CA VAL A 38 9.56 30.71 7.50
C VAL A 38 10.83 29.90 7.67
N SER A 39 10.95 28.81 6.91
CA SER A 39 12.21 28.08 6.75
C SER A 39 12.86 28.47 5.43
N ALA A 40 14.20 28.50 5.38
CA ALA A 40 14.96 28.81 4.17
C ALA A 40 16.05 27.76 3.94
N ILE A 41 16.22 27.34 2.67
CA ILE A 41 17.34 26.51 2.20
C ILE A 41 18.08 27.36 1.16
N VAL A 42 19.39 27.47 1.28
CA VAL A 42 20.23 28.33 0.40
C VAL A 42 21.34 27.52 -0.26
N ASN A 43 21.94 28.10 -1.33
CA ASN A 43 23.07 27.54 -2.09
C ASN A 43 22.77 26.14 -2.66
N ALA A 44 21.51 25.84 -2.95
CA ALA A 44 21.12 24.54 -3.45
C ALA A 44 21.24 24.44 -4.97
N ARG A 45 21.66 23.26 -5.49
CA ARG A 45 21.20 22.83 -6.79
C ARG A 45 19.76 22.38 -6.63
N LEU A 46 18.83 23.00 -7.30
CA LEU A 46 17.41 22.70 -7.24
C LEU A 46 16.99 21.97 -8.52
N PHE A 47 16.43 20.76 -8.37
CA PHE A 47 15.58 20.16 -9.38
C PHE A 47 14.12 20.43 -8.95
N ASP A 48 13.37 21.21 -9.72
CA ASP A 48 12.04 21.68 -9.31
C ASP A 48 10.89 20.72 -9.66
N GLY A 49 11.23 19.54 -10.21
CA GLY A 49 10.33 18.52 -10.72
C GLY A 49 10.31 18.45 -12.25
N ASP A 50 10.91 19.45 -12.91
CA ASP A 50 11.02 19.53 -14.36
C ASP A 50 12.40 20.06 -14.79
N GLU A 51 12.81 21.19 -14.25
CA GLU A 51 14.05 21.89 -14.61
C GLU A 51 15.07 21.88 -13.47
N VAL A 52 16.35 22.07 -13.85
CA VAL A 52 17.47 22.19 -12.91
C VAL A 52 17.87 23.65 -12.78
N ILE A 53 17.94 24.16 -11.57
CA ILE A 53 18.28 25.55 -11.23
C ILE A 53 19.48 25.53 -10.30
N GLU A 54 20.58 26.13 -10.72
CA GLU A 54 21.77 26.27 -9.89
C GLU A 54 21.66 27.48 -8.94
N ASP A 55 22.33 27.38 -7.79
CA ASP A 55 22.42 28.43 -6.78
C ASP A 55 21.06 28.99 -6.33
N ALA A 56 20.15 28.07 -6.06
CA ALA A 56 18.79 28.39 -5.65
C ALA A 56 18.66 28.62 -4.14
N THR A 57 17.78 29.56 -3.79
CA THR A 57 17.22 29.70 -2.44
C THR A 57 15.77 29.26 -2.48
N ILE A 58 15.35 28.48 -1.47
CA ILE A 58 13.99 27.97 -1.33
C ILE A 58 13.43 28.49 -0.01
N LEU A 59 12.29 29.18 -0.06
CA LEU A 59 11.56 29.63 1.12
C LEU A 59 10.32 28.77 1.32
N ILE A 60 10.14 28.29 2.55
CA ILE A 60 9.02 27.45 2.94
C ILE A 60 8.20 28.17 4.00
N GLU A 61 6.90 28.25 3.80
CA GLU A 61 5.95 28.88 4.72
C GLU A 61 4.66 28.04 4.77
N GLN A 62 4.17 27.72 5.97
CA GLN A 62 2.94 26.96 6.17
C GLN A 62 2.91 25.63 5.37
N GLY A 63 4.02 24.91 5.32
CA GLY A 63 4.12 23.62 4.63
C GLY A 63 4.14 23.70 3.10
N ARG A 64 4.28 24.90 2.53
CA ARG A 64 4.34 25.15 1.08
C ARG A 64 5.59 25.92 0.68
N ILE A 65 5.98 25.74 -0.58
CA ILE A 65 7.01 26.57 -1.20
C ILE A 65 6.44 27.97 -1.42
N ARG A 66 7.01 28.94 -0.75
CA ARG A 66 6.68 30.37 -0.92
C ARG A 66 7.39 30.99 -2.10
N ALA A 67 8.68 30.66 -2.25
CA ALA A 67 9.53 31.09 -3.36
C ALA A 67 10.65 30.08 -3.54
N ALA A 68 11.11 29.90 -4.78
CA ALA A 68 12.26 29.06 -5.10
C ALA A 68 12.97 29.63 -6.35
N GLY A 69 14.29 29.64 -6.34
CA GLY A 69 15.11 30.07 -7.48
C GLY A 69 16.30 30.92 -7.08
N PRO A 70 17.08 31.42 -8.09
CA PRO A 70 18.22 32.27 -7.84
C PRO A 70 17.76 33.67 -7.40
N GLY A 71 18.53 34.31 -6.52
CA GLY A 71 18.25 35.67 -6.06
C GLY A 71 17.05 35.84 -5.13
N VAL A 72 16.44 34.77 -4.65
CA VAL A 72 15.41 34.84 -3.62
C VAL A 72 16.05 35.28 -2.30
N GLU A 73 15.57 36.39 -1.72
CA GLU A 73 16.10 36.93 -0.47
C GLU A 73 15.56 36.20 0.76
N VAL A 74 16.46 35.82 1.67
CA VAL A 74 16.06 35.21 2.97
C VAL A 74 15.55 36.33 3.88
N PRO A 75 14.34 36.20 4.47
CA PRO A 75 13.80 37.20 5.38
C PRO A 75 14.68 37.41 6.61
N ALA A 76 14.71 38.65 7.11
CA ALA A 76 15.49 38.98 8.30
C ALA A 76 15.05 38.13 9.51
N GLY A 77 16.01 37.58 10.23
CA GLY A 77 15.76 36.73 11.42
C GLY A 77 15.58 35.24 11.12
N VAL A 78 15.49 34.83 9.84
CA VAL A 78 15.47 33.41 9.45
C VAL A 78 16.91 32.90 9.37
N VAL A 79 17.20 31.78 10.03
CA VAL A 79 18.48 31.07 9.92
C VAL A 79 18.35 30.05 8.80
N PRO A 80 19.04 30.22 7.67
CA PRO A 80 18.90 29.30 6.55
C PRO A 80 19.67 28.00 6.78
N LEU A 81 19.16 26.91 6.22
CA LEU A 81 19.89 25.66 6.02
C LEU A 81 20.79 25.82 4.77
N ASP A 82 22.10 25.64 4.94
CA ASP A 82 23.05 25.67 3.83
C ASP A 82 23.06 24.30 3.10
N ALA A 83 22.73 24.30 1.83
CA ALA A 83 22.72 23.14 0.95
C ALA A 83 23.85 23.19 -0.11
N ALA A 84 24.95 23.91 0.16
CA ALA A 84 26.09 23.95 -0.75
C ALA A 84 26.62 22.55 -1.04
N GLY A 85 26.77 22.21 -2.35
CA GLY A 85 27.20 20.89 -2.81
C GLY A 85 26.11 19.81 -2.80
N LYS A 86 24.89 20.15 -2.35
CA LYS A 86 23.75 19.25 -2.31
C LYS A 86 22.73 19.57 -3.40
N THR A 87 21.92 18.59 -3.72
CA THR A 87 20.76 18.75 -4.59
C THR A 87 19.48 18.69 -3.76
N VAL A 88 18.61 19.67 -3.95
CA VAL A 88 17.23 19.67 -3.41
C VAL A 88 16.28 19.30 -4.54
N LEU A 89 15.39 18.34 -4.28
CA LEU A 89 14.43 17.85 -5.28
C LEU A 89 13.08 17.56 -4.62
N PRO A 90 11.98 17.46 -5.39
CA PRO A 90 10.68 17.09 -4.84
C PRO A 90 10.74 15.72 -4.19
N GLY A 91 9.89 15.50 -3.19
CA GLY A 91 9.63 14.17 -2.67
C GLY A 91 9.19 13.24 -3.80
N LEU A 92 9.71 12.01 -3.77
CA LEU A 92 9.43 11.01 -4.80
C LEU A 92 7.98 10.54 -4.75
N ILE A 93 7.45 10.15 -5.89
CA ILE A 93 6.14 9.56 -6.10
C ILE A 93 6.34 8.14 -6.60
N ASP A 94 5.84 7.14 -5.88
CA ASP A 94 5.78 5.77 -6.36
C ASP A 94 4.43 5.55 -7.05
N ALA A 95 4.46 5.47 -8.38
CA ALA A 95 3.26 5.44 -9.21
C ALA A 95 2.55 4.08 -9.24
N HIS A 96 3.05 3.07 -8.53
CA HIS A 96 2.42 1.77 -8.39
C HIS A 96 2.90 1.04 -7.14
N VAL A 97 2.05 0.97 -6.15
CA VAL A 97 2.28 0.21 -4.92
C VAL A 97 1.01 -0.52 -4.45
N HIS A 98 1.17 -1.37 -3.44
CA HIS A 98 0.10 -1.90 -2.59
C HIS A 98 0.35 -1.43 -1.17
N ALA A 99 -0.33 -0.34 -0.77
CA ALA A 99 -0.04 0.35 0.49
C ALA A 99 -0.90 -0.17 1.64
N TYR A 100 -0.31 -1.00 2.49
CA TYR A 100 -0.94 -1.50 3.71
C TYR A 100 0.03 -1.47 4.90
N GLY A 101 -0.50 -1.55 6.12
CA GLY A 101 0.31 -1.50 7.34
C GLY A 101 1.15 -0.23 7.44
N ALA A 102 2.45 -0.38 7.65
CA ALA A 102 3.40 0.73 7.79
C ALA A 102 3.89 1.32 6.45
N ALA A 103 3.29 0.96 5.31
CA ALA A 103 3.77 1.33 3.97
C ALA A 103 4.06 2.83 3.82
N ARG A 104 3.19 3.69 4.34
CA ARG A 104 3.31 5.16 4.24
C ARG A 104 4.51 5.70 5.03
N THR A 105 4.75 5.18 6.23
CA THR A 105 5.91 5.55 7.06
C THR A 105 7.19 4.93 6.50
N GLU A 106 7.14 3.68 6.06
CA GLU A 106 8.28 2.98 5.45
C GLU A 106 8.74 3.68 4.18
N ALA A 107 7.83 4.04 3.28
CA ALA A 107 8.13 4.75 2.04
C ALA A 107 8.80 6.10 2.30
N LEU A 108 8.30 6.84 3.27
CA LEU A 108 8.81 8.19 3.60
C LEU A 108 10.28 8.18 4.05
N ARG A 109 10.74 7.12 4.73
CA ARG A 109 12.16 6.97 5.14
C ARG A 109 13.13 6.93 3.97
N PHE A 110 12.64 6.55 2.79
CA PHE A 110 13.42 6.49 1.55
C PHE A 110 13.13 7.67 0.61
N GLY A 111 12.47 8.72 1.12
CA GLY A 111 12.16 9.91 0.34
C GLY A 111 10.92 9.80 -0.55
N VAL A 112 10.15 8.73 -0.46
CA VAL A 112 8.88 8.60 -1.19
C VAL A 112 7.78 9.27 -0.36
N THR A 113 7.36 10.45 -0.79
CA THR A 113 6.40 11.30 -0.07
C THR A 113 4.96 11.10 -0.53
N THR A 114 4.76 10.38 -1.64
CA THR A 114 3.44 10.09 -2.22
C THR A 114 3.41 8.69 -2.80
N LEU A 115 2.37 7.95 -2.49
CA LEU A 115 2.10 6.58 -2.94
C LEU A 115 0.81 6.54 -3.77
N LEU A 116 0.88 5.89 -4.94
CA LEU A 116 -0.27 5.60 -5.79
C LEU A 116 -0.60 4.11 -5.67
N ASP A 117 -1.56 3.80 -4.83
CA ASP A 117 -1.94 2.44 -4.50
C ASP A 117 -2.93 1.87 -5.52
N MET A 118 -2.62 0.70 -6.05
CA MET A 118 -3.36 0.09 -7.15
C MET A 118 -4.38 -0.96 -6.70
N PHE A 119 -4.42 -1.30 -5.41
CA PHE A 119 -5.41 -2.23 -4.86
C PHE A 119 -5.45 -2.21 -3.34
N ARG A 120 -6.57 -1.78 -2.79
CA ARG A 120 -6.90 -1.94 -1.37
C ARG A 120 -8.41 -1.84 -1.14
N ALA A 121 -8.87 -2.30 0.02
CA ALA A 121 -10.24 -2.04 0.44
C ALA A 121 -10.42 -0.58 0.90
N PRO A 122 -11.56 0.08 0.62
CA PRO A 122 -11.75 1.53 0.80
C PRO A 122 -12.20 1.95 2.21
N PHE A 123 -11.99 1.15 3.25
CA PHE A 123 -12.57 1.35 4.58
C PHE A 123 -12.14 2.65 5.30
N ASP A 124 -10.97 3.21 4.95
CA ASP A 124 -10.37 4.37 5.60
C ASP A 124 -10.11 5.54 4.62
N PHE A 125 -10.74 5.55 3.45
CA PHE A 125 -10.45 6.53 2.40
C PHE A 125 -10.73 7.96 2.84
N ASP A 126 -11.75 8.20 3.67
CA ASP A 126 -12.04 9.53 4.20
C ASP A 126 -10.93 10.01 5.12
N VAL A 127 -10.45 9.15 6.03
CA VAL A 127 -9.34 9.46 6.95
C VAL A 127 -8.06 9.73 6.18
N VAL A 128 -7.73 8.85 5.22
CA VAL A 128 -6.55 8.99 4.37
C VAL A 128 -6.60 10.29 3.56
N ARG A 129 -7.77 10.67 3.04
CA ARG A 129 -7.97 11.92 2.32
C ARG A 129 -7.77 13.14 3.24
N GLU A 130 -8.36 13.13 4.44
CA GLU A 130 -8.18 14.21 5.41
C GLU A 130 -6.70 14.38 5.81
N GLU A 131 -5.99 13.29 6.11
CA GLU A 131 -4.56 13.31 6.41
C GLU A 131 -3.74 13.85 5.22
N ARG A 132 -3.99 13.34 4.01
CA ARG A 132 -3.32 13.76 2.78
C ARG A 132 -3.51 15.24 2.49
N ASP A 133 -4.70 15.78 2.71
CA ASP A 133 -5.03 17.16 2.39
C ASP A 133 -4.63 18.14 3.51
N SER A 134 -4.30 17.63 4.69
CA SER A 134 -3.80 18.40 5.83
C SER A 134 -2.38 18.93 5.58
N PRO A 135 -2.10 20.20 5.94
CA PRO A 135 -0.73 20.75 5.94
C PRO A 135 0.02 20.44 7.24
N ALA A 136 -0.56 19.71 8.18
CA ALA A 136 0.06 19.40 9.46
C ALA A 136 1.33 18.55 9.29
N ALA A 137 2.26 18.67 10.25
CA ALA A 137 3.42 17.78 10.31
C ALA A 137 2.97 16.32 10.42
N THR A 138 3.60 15.44 9.65
CA THR A 138 3.28 14.01 9.61
C THR A 138 4.53 13.20 9.28
N ASP A 139 4.56 11.96 9.75
CA ASP A 139 5.57 10.95 9.42
C ASP A 139 5.08 9.96 8.35
N ARG A 140 4.00 10.30 7.64
CA ARG A 140 3.36 9.45 6.63
C ARG A 140 3.43 10.07 5.24
N ALA A 141 3.72 9.26 4.24
CA ALA A 141 3.55 9.63 2.84
C ALA A 141 2.06 9.87 2.51
N ASP A 142 1.77 10.76 1.58
CA ASP A 142 0.43 10.90 1.02
C ASP A 142 0.01 9.63 0.30
N LEU A 143 -1.28 9.32 0.30
CA LEU A 143 -1.82 8.14 -0.35
C LEU A 143 -3.02 8.50 -1.23
N TYR A 144 -2.95 8.04 -2.47
CA TYR A 144 -4.05 7.97 -3.42
C TYR A 144 -4.28 6.51 -3.77
N SER A 145 -5.51 6.11 -4.07
CA SER A 145 -5.80 4.70 -4.31
C SER A 145 -6.87 4.47 -5.37
N ALA A 146 -6.72 3.37 -6.10
CA ALA A 146 -7.75 2.81 -6.97
C ALA A 146 -8.91 2.18 -6.19
N GLY A 147 -8.70 1.84 -4.92
CA GLY A 147 -9.65 1.01 -4.19
C GLY A 147 -9.65 -0.45 -4.68
N PHE A 148 -10.83 -1.05 -4.76
CA PHE A 148 -10.97 -2.37 -5.36
C PHE A 148 -10.68 -2.33 -6.85
N LEU A 149 -9.92 -3.32 -7.33
CA LEU A 149 -9.66 -3.52 -8.75
C LEU A 149 -10.81 -4.24 -9.46
N ALA A 150 -11.01 -3.93 -10.74
CA ALA A 150 -11.97 -4.62 -11.60
C ALA A 150 -11.37 -5.93 -12.12
N THR A 151 -11.98 -7.06 -11.77
CA THR A 151 -11.55 -8.41 -12.17
C THR A 151 -12.73 -9.35 -12.34
N ALA A 152 -12.50 -10.48 -13.01
CA ALA A 152 -13.49 -11.56 -13.14
C ALA A 152 -13.62 -12.37 -11.84
N PRO A 153 -14.74 -13.07 -11.57
CA PRO A 153 -14.84 -14.03 -10.48
C PRO A 153 -13.73 -15.08 -10.54
N GLY A 154 -12.96 -15.23 -9.44
CA GLY A 154 -11.80 -16.10 -9.39
C GLY A 154 -10.59 -15.60 -10.18
N GLY A 155 -10.64 -14.39 -10.71
CA GLY A 155 -9.54 -13.73 -11.41
C GLY A 155 -8.48 -13.16 -10.47
N HIS A 156 -7.38 -12.67 -11.05
CA HIS A 156 -6.30 -12.04 -10.29
C HIS A 156 -6.83 -10.86 -9.46
N GLY A 157 -6.42 -10.80 -8.20
CA GLY A 157 -6.92 -9.85 -7.20
C GLY A 157 -7.91 -10.46 -6.21
N THR A 158 -8.58 -11.58 -6.56
CA THR A 158 -9.53 -12.23 -5.64
C THR A 158 -8.87 -13.18 -4.64
N GLN A 159 -7.59 -13.48 -4.83
CA GLN A 159 -6.80 -14.43 -4.01
C GLN A 159 -6.27 -13.85 -2.70
N TYR A 160 -6.50 -12.57 -2.41
CA TYR A 160 -5.88 -11.90 -1.24
C TYR A 160 -6.78 -11.86 0.01
N GLY A 161 -7.84 -12.67 0.07
CA GLY A 161 -8.72 -12.75 1.24
C GLY A 161 -9.69 -11.58 1.41
N LEU A 162 -9.80 -10.70 0.42
CA LEU A 162 -10.77 -9.62 0.37
C LEU A 162 -11.98 -10.02 -0.47
N ALA A 163 -13.17 -9.66 -0.02
CA ALA A 163 -14.38 -9.78 -0.84
C ALA A 163 -14.36 -8.70 -1.93
N VAL A 164 -13.64 -8.97 -3.03
CA VAL A 164 -13.53 -8.05 -4.16
C VAL A 164 -14.81 -8.09 -5.00
N PRO A 165 -15.44 -6.94 -5.28
CA PRO A 165 -16.57 -6.87 -6.20
C PRO A 165 -16.11 -7.22 -7.63
N THR A 166 -16.53 -8.36 -8.15
CA THR A 166 -16.12 -8.88 -9.47
C THR A 166 -17.17 -8.57 -10.53
N LEU A 167 -16.78 -8.65 -11.83
CA LEU A 167 -17.66 -8.45 -12.97
C LEU A 167 -17.72 -9.71 -13.84
N THR A 168 -18.91 -10.03 -14.34
CA THR A 168 -19.16 -11.16 -15.26
C THR A 168 -19.51 -10.71 -16.67
N GLY A 169 -19.69 -9.41 -16.91
CA GLY A 169 -20.02 -8.87 -18.22
C GLY A 169 -20.08 -7.34 -18.25
N PRO A 170 -20.17 -6.75 -19.44
CA PRO A 170 -20.10 -5.30 -19.66
C PRO A 170 -21.29 -4.53 -19.09
N ASP A 171 -22.45 -5.16 -18.92
CA ASP A 171 -23.66 -4.56 -18.35
C ASP A 171 -23.52 -4.12 -16.89
N GLN A 172 -22.53 -4.66 -16.18
CA GLN A 172 -22.25 -4.32 -14.79
C GLN A 172 -21.27 -3.15 -14.64
N ALA A 173 -20.60 -2.71 -15.71
CA ALA A 173 -19.48 -1.77 -15.63
C ALA A 173 -19.87 -0.41 -15.05
N ALA A 174 -20.99 0.16 -15.48
CA ALA A 174 -21.44 1.48 -15.05
C ALA A 174 -21.70 1.52 -13.53
N ASP A 175 -22.47 0.57 -13.01
CA ASP A 175 -22.79 0.50 -11.58
C ASP A 175 -21.55 0.19 -10.75
N TRP A 176 -20.66 -0.67 -11.27
CA TRP A 176 -19.41 -1.02 -10.60
C TRP A 176 -18.50 0.21 -10.44
N VAL A 177 -18.31 1.00 -11.51
CA VAL A 177 -17.49 2.23 -11.49
C VAL A 177 -18.11 3.30 -10.59
N ALA A 178 -19.44 3.52 -10.67
CA ALA A 178 -20.14 4.46 -9.82
C ALA A 178 -19.95 4.12 -8.32
N ALA A 179 -19.98 2.83 -7.97
CA ALA A 179 -19.69 2.39 -6.60
C ALA A 179 -18.25 2.74 -6.18
N ARG A 180 -17.24 2.48 -7.01
CA ARG A 180 -15.82 2.83 -6.73
C ARG A 180 -15.65 4.33 -6.53
N LYS A 181 -16.27 5.15 -7.39
CA LYS A 181 -16.25 6.61 -7.24
C LYS A 181 -16.87 7.05 -5.91
N SER A 182 -18.00 6.47 -5.54
CA SER A 182 -18.70 6.80 -4.29
C SER A 182 -17.90 6.40 -3.05
N GLU A 183 -17.06 5.37 -3.14
CA GLU A 183 -16.13 4.95 -2.10
C GLU A 183 -14.90 5.85 -2.00
N GLY A 184 -14.64 6.71 -2.99
CA GLY A 184 -13.52 7.66 -3.00
C GLY A 184 -12.30 7.21 -3.78
N SER A 185 -12.43 6.22 -4.67
CA SER A 185 -11.36 5.80 -5.59
C SER A 185 -10.90 6.98 -6.46
N ASN A 186 -9.59 7.12 -6.64
CA ASN A 186 -8.98 8.20 -7.42
C ASN A 186 -8.91 7.86 -8.92
N TRP A 187 -8.90 6.59 -9.28
CA TRP A 187 -8.93 6.03 -10.63
C TRP A 187 -9.50 4.62 -10.60
N ILE A 188 -9.75 4.05 -11.77
CA ILE A 188 -10.21 2.67 -11.92
C ILE A 188 -9.02 1.78 -12.32
N LYS A 189 -8.71 0.76 -11.53
CA LYS A 189 -7.75 -0.28 -11.85
C LYS A 189 -8.45 -1.47 -12.48
N ILE A 190 -8.07 -1.82 -13.70
CA ILE A 190 -8.60 -2.96 -14.47
C ILE A 190 -7.52 -4.05 -14.53
N VAL A 191 -7.89 -5.31 -14.33
CA VAL A 191 -6.96 -6.44 -14.40
C VAL A 191 -7.24 -7.30 -15.59
N ILE A 192 -6.24 -7.41 -16.48
CA ILE A 192 -6.23 -8.30 -17.63
C ILE A 192 -5.10 -9.30 -17.42
N GLU A 193 -5.38 -10.36 -16.64
CA GLU A 193 -4.38 -11.38 -16.27
C GLU A 193 -4.96 -12.78 -16.47
N PRO A 194 -4.67 -13.41 -17.61
CA PRO A 194 -5.17 -14.76 -17.91
C PRO A 194 -4.32 -15.88 -17.31
N GLY A 195 -3.34 -15.53 -16.48
CA GLY A 195 -2.45 -16.46 -15.79
C GLY A 195 -1.08 -16.58 -16.45
N TRP A 196 -0.18 -17.21 -15.74
CA TRP A 196 1.24 -17.39 -16.10
C TRP A 196 1.67 -18.85 -16.04
N GLY A 197 2.65 -19.23 -16.86
CA GLY A 197 3.12 -20.60 -16.96
C GLY A 197 2.01 -21.56 -17.33
N SER A 198 1.76 -22.56 -16.49
CA SER A 198 0.65 -23.53 -16.65
C SER A 198 -0.63 -23.09 -15.93
N GLN A 199 -0.57 -22.09 -15.07
CA GLN A 199 -1.74 -21.57 -14.37
C GLN A 199 -2.61 -20.76 -15.31
N ARG A 200 -3.93 -20.97 -15.24
CA ARG A 200 -4.93 -20.17 -15.96
C ARG A 200 -5.84 -19.51 -14.95
N LEU A 201 -6.06 -18.21 -15.14
CA LEU A 201 -6.98 -17.41 -14.33
C LEU A 201 -8.14 -16.92 -15.20
N PRO A 202 -9.36 -16.86 -14.64
CA PRO A 202 -10.43 -16.11 -15.26
C PRO A 202 -10.00 -14.64 -15.41
N THR A 203 -10.29 -14.05 -16.56
CA THR A 203 -9.98 -12.63 -16.82
C THR A 203 -11.14 -11.96 -17.55
N LEU A 204 -11.19 -10.63 -17.49
CA LEU A 204 -12.20 -9.85 -18.18
C LEU A 204 -12.05 -9.96 -19.70
N ASP A 205 -13.16 -10.02 -20.42
CA ASP A 205 -13.17 -9.98 -21.88
C ASP A 205 -13.06 -8.53 -22.40
N ALA A 206 -12.78 -8.40 -23.70
CA ALA A 206 -12.58 -7.11 -24.35
C ALA A 206 -13.81 -6.18 -24.25
N ALA A 207 -15.03 -6.74 -24.28
CA ALA A 207 -16.26 -5.95 -24.16
C ALA A 207 -16.43 -5.38 -22.75
N THR A 208 -16.12 -6.17 -21.74
CA THR A 208 -16.18 -5.74 -20.33
C THR A 208 -15.11 -4.70 -20.04
N VAL A 209 -13.87 -4.88 -20.56
CA VAL A 209 -12.79 -3.88 -20.41
C VAL A 209 -13.20 -2.57 -21.07
N ALA A 210 -13.74 -2.59 -22.30
CA ALA A 210 -14.18 -1.38 -22.99
C ALA A 210 -15.31 -0.66 -22.23
N ALA A 211 -16.29 -1.40 -21.71
CA ALA A 211 -17.37 -0.83 -20.91
C ALA A 211 -16.88 -0.21 -19.60
N LEU A 212 -15.87 -0.79 -18.94
CA LEU A 212 -15.24 -0.23 -17.73
C LEU A 212 -14.52 1.09 -18.04
N VAL A 213 -13.79 1.15 -19.16
CA VAL A 213 -13.10 2.38 -19.59
C VAL A 213 -14.10 3.48 -19.90
N GLU A 214 -15.15 3.19 -20.68
CA GLU A 214 -16.22 4.12 -20.99
C GLU A 214 -16.90 4.65 -19.73
N ALA A 215 -17.23 3.76 -18.79
CA ALA A 215 -17.84 4.13 -17.51
C ALA A 215 -16.90 4.99 -16.65
N ALA A 216 -15.60 4.66 -16.59
CA ALA A 216 -14.61 5.44 -15.85
C ALA A 216 -14.51 6.86 -16.42
N HIS A 217 -14.40 7.01 -17.73
CA HIS A 217 -14.32 8.32 -18.39
C HIS A 217 -15.63 9.12 -18.22
N ALA A 218 -16.80 8.46 -18.27
CA ALA A 218 -18.09 9.13 -18.02
C ALA A 218 -18.16 9.70 -16.59
N GLU A 219 -17.52 9.05 -15.64
CA GLU A 219 -17.41 9.50 -14.24
C GLU A 219 -16.23 10.46 -14.00
N GLY A 220 -15.45 10.81 -15.02
CA GLY A 220 -14.26 11.65 -14.91
C GLY A 220 -13.09 10.99 -14.18
N LEU A 221 -13.04 9.65 -14.20
CA LEU A 221 -11.96 8.85 -13.62
C LEU A 221 -11.07 8.28 -14.73
N MET A 222 -9.78 8.22 -14.46
CA MET A 222 -8.80 7.54 -15.29
C MET A 222 -8.97 6.03 -15.19
N ALA A 223 -8.72 5.30 -16.28
CA ALA A 223 -8.71 3.84 -16.34
C ALA A 223 -7.29 3.32 -16.57
N VAL A 224 -6.76 2.53 -15.62
CA VAL A 224 -5.40 1.99 -15.64
C VAL A 224 -5.45 0.47 -15.67
N ALA A 225 -4.79 -0.15 -16.65
CA ALA A 225 -4.86 -1.61 -16.85
C ALA A 225 -3.56 -2.32 -16.44
N HIS A 226 -3.72 -3.37 -15.62
CA HIS A 226 -2.70 -4.40 -15.41
C HIS A 226 -2.66 -5.31 -16.65
N VAL A 227 -1.47 -5.51 -17.20
CA VAL A 227 -1.22 -6.38 -18.34
C VAL A 227 0.01 -7.25 -18.08
N SER A 228 0.00 -8.48 -18.60
CA SER A 228 1.13 -9.42 -18.48
C SER A 228 1.64 -9.95 -19.82
N ARG A 229 0.94 -9.64 -20.92
CA ARG A 229 1.31 -10.08 -22.28
C ARG A 229 1.04 -8.97 -23.29
N LEU A 230 1.72 -9.04 -24.44
CA LEU A 230 1.49 -8.13 -25.58
C LEU A 230 0.02 -8.11 -26.02
N ALA A 231 -0.64 -9.27 -26.05
CA ALA A 231 -2.04 -9.38 -26.42
C ALA A 231 -2.98 -8.63 -25.46
N ASP A 232 -2.68 -8.66 -24.16
CA ASP A 232 -3.44 -7.97 -23.13
C ASP A 232 -3.26 -6.45 -23.24
N ALA A 233 -2.02 -5.99 -23.50
CA ALA A 233 -1.73 -4.58 -23.76
C ALA A 233 -2.48 -4.05 -24.99
N ARG A 234 -2.55 -4.84 -26.07
CA ARG A 234 -3.34 -4.48 -27.26
C ARG A 234 -4.83 -4.35 -26.96
N MET A 235 -5.37 -5.27 -26.17
CA MET A 235 -6.77 -5.24 -25.74
C MET A 235 -7.05 -3.98 -24.91
N ALA A 236 -6.21 -3.69 -23.93
CA ALA A 236 -6.34 -2.52 -23.06
C ALA A 236 -6.27 -1.21 -23.87
N VAL A 237 -5.27 -1.06 -24.73
CA VAL A 237 -5.09 0.15 -25.55
C VAL A 237 -6.24 0.31 -26.56
N ALA A 238 -6.71 -0.79 -27.16
CA ALA A 238 -7.87 -0.75 -28.06
C ALA A 238 -9.18 -0.38 -27.34
N ALA A 239 -9.29 -0.68 -26.04
CA ALA A 239 -10.40 -0.26 -25.19
C ALA A 239 -10.32 1.21 -24.76
N GLY A 240 -9.18 1.90 -24.97
CA GLY A 240 -9.00 3.31 -24.67
C GLY A 240 -8.53 3.60 -23.22
N VAL A 241 -7.79 2.70 -22.59
CA VAL A 241 -7.20 2.97 -21.25
C VAL A 241 -6.24 4.14 -21.29
N ASP A 242 -6.15 4.87 -20.18
CA ASP A 242 -5.23 6.00 -20.02
C ASP A 242 -3.81 5.55 -19.70
N GLY A 243 -3.65 4.38 -19.06
CA GLY A 243 -2.35 3.86 -18.69
C GLY A 243 -2.27 2.34 -18.61
N LEU A 244 -1.05 1.84 -18.83
CA LEU A 244 -0.69 0.46 -18.59
C LEU A 244 0.22 0.38 -17.37
N VAL A 245 -0.01 -0.62 -16.52
CA VAL A 245 0.89 -0.96 -15.44
C VAL A 245 1.42 -2.37 -15.63
N HIS A 246 2.68 -2.53 -15.28
CA HIS A 246 3.58 -3.60 -15.66
C HIS A 246 3.93 -3.58 -17.15
N LEU A 247 4.97 -4.34 -17.46
CA LEU A 247 5.34 -4.69 -18.82
C LEU A 247 5.40 -6.20 -18.95
N PHE A 248 5.42 -6.65 -20.17
CA PHE A 248 5.44 -8.06 -20.54
C PHE A 248 6.77 -8.45 -21.17
N GLY A 249 7.17 -9.69 -20.94
CA GLY A 249 8.39 -10.28 -21.47
C GLY A 249 8.14 -11.41 -22.47
N ASP A 250 6.89 -11.68 -22.84
CA ASP A 250 6.52 -12.71 -23.83
C ASP A 250 6.93 -12.29 -25.24
N GLU A 251 6.65 -11.06 -25.64
CA GLU A 251 6.92 -10.52 -26.98
C GLU A 251 7.48 -9.09 -26.92
N ALA A 252 8.09 -8.67 -28.03
CA ALA A 252 8.52 -7.29 -28.20
C ALA A 252 7.37 -6.40 -28.68
N ILE A 253 7.24 -5.19 -28.13
CA ILE A 253 6.27 -4.20 -28.61
C ILE A 253 6.53 -3.91 -30.09
N ASP A 254 5.47 -3.89 -30.87
CA ASP A 254 5.49 -3.59 -32.30
C ASP A 254 5.02 -2.16 -32.62
N PRO A 255 5.34 -1.65 -33.82
CA PRO A 255 4.97 -0.29 -34.24
C PRO A 255 3.47 0.01 -34.17
N PRO A 256 2.54 -0.89 -34.56
CA PRO A 256 1.11 -0.61 -34.46
C PRO A 256 0.63 -0.32 -33.03
N LEU A 257 1.14 -1.03 -32.03
CA LEU A 257 0.79 -0.77 -30.63
C LEU A 257 1.39 0.57 -30.15
N LEU A 258 2.65 0.88 -30.52
CA LEU A 258 3.27 2.16 -30.19
C LEU A 258 2.49 3.34 -30.80
N ASP A 259 2.04 3.21 -32.04
CA ASP A 259 1.25 4.25 -32.70
C ASP A 259 -0.12 4.44 -32.04
N ALA A 260 -0.79 3.35 -31.64
CA ALA A 260 -2.05 3.40 -30.90
C ALA A 260 -1.87 4.04 -29.52
N MET A 261 -0.82 3.67 -28.79
CA MET A 261 -0.51 4.26 -27.46
C MET A 261 -0.23 5.76 -27.58
N ARG A 262 0.53 6.17 -28.62
CA ARG A 262 0.81 7.61 -28.85
C ARG A 262 -0.47 8.38 -29.18
N ALA A 263 -1.32 7.82 -30.04
CA ALA A 263 -2.60 8.43 -30.42
C ALA A 263 -3.57 8.56 -29.23
N GLY A 264 -3.58 7.56 -28.34
CA GLY A 264 -4.37 7.55 -27.12
C GLY A 264 -3.72 8.26 -25.93
N GLN A 265 -2.52 8.81 -26.07
CA GLN A 265 -1.74 9.43 -24.97
C GLN A 265 -1.55 8.48 -23.76
N VAL A 266 -1.42 7.18 -24.02
CA VAL A 266 -1.31 6.14 -22.98
C VAL A 266 0.05 6.23 -22.30
N PHE A 267 0.06 6.34 -20.97
CA PHE A 267 1.29 6.25 -20.17
C PHE A 267 1.58 4.81 -19.75
N VAL A 268 2.82 4.57 -19.27
CA VAL A 268 3.23 3.25 -18.74
C VAL A 268 3.96 3.39 -17.42
N VAL A 269 3.57 2.57 -16.45
CA VAL A 269 4.32 2.32 -15.22
C VAL A 269 4.93 0.92 -15.33
N PRO A 270 6.19 0.76 -15.77
CA PRO A 270 6.75 -0.54 -16.17
C PRO A 270 7.01 -1.48 -14.99
N THR A 271 7.12 -0.96 -13.77
CA THR A 271 7.38 -1.72 -12.54
C THR A 271 8.56 -2.67 -12.64
N LEU A 272 9.67 -2.19 -13.17
CA LEU A 272 10.85 -3.01 -13.46
C LEU A 272 11.41 -3.67 -12.20
N ALA A 273 11.21 -3.08 -11.02
CA ALA A 273 11.66 -3.63 -9.75
C ALA A 273 11.04 -5.01 -9.47
N VAL A 274 9.73 -5.17 -9.68
CA VAL A 274 9.03 -6.46 -9.53
C VAL A 274 9.28 -7.36 -10.74
N MET A 275 9.30 -6.81 -11.96
CA MET A 275 9.60 -7.59 -13.18
C MET A 275 10.98 -8.25 -13.10
N ALA A 276 11.99 -7.56 -12.56
CA ALA A 276 13.32 -8.13 -12.32
C ALA A 276 13.27 -9.30 -11.31
N SER A 277 12.39 -9.24 -10.31
CA SER A 277 12.19 -10.34 -9.37
C SER A 277 11.53 -11.56 -10.03
N ILE A 278 10.64 -11.34 -11.01
CA ILE A 278 9.96 -12.42 -11.76
C ILE A 278 10.89 -13.05 -12.79
N TYR A 279 11.57 -12.26 -13.61
CA TYR A 279 12.33 -12.73 -14.77
C TYR A 279 13.83 -12.94 -14.50
N GLY A 280 14.33 -12.63 -13.30
CA GLY A 280 15.74 -12.83 -12.96
C GLY A 280 16.66 -11.70 -13.42
N GLY A 281 16.22 -10.45 -13.27
CA GLY A 281 17.07 -9.26 -13.36
C GLY A 281 18.08 -9.18 -12.20
N SER A 282 18.71 -8.00 -12.01
CA SER A 282 19.66 -7.77 -10.91
C SER A 282 19.06 -8.16 -9.55
N PRO A 283 19.82 -8.83 -8.67
CA PRO A 283 19.32 -9.30 -7.39
C PRO A 283 18.78 -8.17 -6.52
N PRO A 284 17.65 -8.36 -5.81
CA PRO A 284 17.15 -7.39 -4.81
C PRO A 284 18.11 -7.18 -3.64
N ASP A 285 18.96 -8.17 -3.34
CA ASP A 285 19.84 -8.23 -2.17
C ASP A 285 20.83 -7.06 -2.11
N ALA A 286 21.25 -6.53 -3.27
CA ALA A 286 22.14 -5.36 -3.32
C ALA A 286 21.56 -4.11 -2.62
N LEU A 287 20.24 -3.95 -2.61
CA LEU A 287 19.58 -2.85 -1.89
C LEU A 287 19.49 -3.12 -0.38
N ALA A 288 19.22 -4.37 0.00
CA ALA A 288 19.14 -4.76 1.41
C ALA A 288 20.51 -4.66 2.11
N GLU A 289 21.60 -4.76 1.34
CA GLU A 289 22.98 -4.65 1.82
C GLU A 289 23.59 -3.25 1.62
N HIS A 290 22.86 -2.32 0.97
CA HIS A 290 23.40 -0.99 0.69
C HIS A 290 23.73 -0.24 1.99
N PRO A 291 24.98 0.24 2.18
CA PRO A 291 25.46 0.72 3.49
C PRO A 291 24.67 1.91 4.07
N VAL A 292 24.08 2.73 3.22
CA VAL A 292 23.29 3.92 3.64
C VAL A 292 21.79 3.58 3.75
N LEU A 293 21.25 2.72 2.89
CA LEU A 293 19.82 2.43 2.86
C LEU A 293 19.42 1.27 3.79
N ALA A 294 20.30 0.26 3.93
CA ALA A 294 20.01 -0.92 4.74
C ALA A 294 19.69 -0.63 6.22
N PRO A 295 20.32 0.36 6.89
CA PRO A 295 19.96 0.73 8.26
C PRO A 295 18.53 1.29 8.40
N ARG A 296 17.93 1.81 7.33
CA ARG A 296 16.57 2.37 7.30
C ARG A 296 15.47 1.31 7.12
N LEU A 297 15.87 0.07 6.77
CA LEU A 297 14.96 -1.03 6.53
C LEU A 297 14.42 -1.62 7.83
N GLY A 298 13.11 -1.67 7.95
CA GLY A 298 12.41 -2.46 8.95
C GLY A 298 12.53 -3.97 8.69
N ALA A 299 12.17 -4.79 9.68
CA ALA A 299 12.27 -6.25 9.59
C ALA A 299 11.40 -6.82 8.45
N LEU A 300 10.17 -6.34 8.29
CA LEU A 300 9.25 -6.78 7.23
C LEU A 300 9.76 -6.41 5.84
N GLN A 301 10.33 -5.23 5.66
CA GLN A 301 10.94 -4.82 4.40
C GLN A 301 12.11 -5.74 4.03
N LYS A 302 13.00 -6.06 4.98
CA LYS A 302 14.11 -7.03 4.78
C LYS A 302 13.59 -8.40 4.40
N GLN A 303 12.54 -8.87 5.08
CA GLN A 303 11.90 -10.14 4.76
C GLN A 303 11.32 -10.15 3.34
N SER A 304 10.58 -9.11 2.94
CA SER A 304 10.00 -9.00 1.61
C SER A 304 11.07 -8.96 0.50
N LEU A 305 12.15 -8.20 0.71
CA LEU A 305 13.29 -8.16 -0.22
C LEU A 305 13.97 -9.50 -0.38
N ALA A 306 14.05 -10.32 0.68
CA ALA A 306 14.63 -11.65 0.65
C ALA A 306 13.74 -12.70 -0.03
N GLN A 307 12.45 -12.45 -0.19
CA GLN A 307 11.51 -13.36 -0.84
C GLN A 307 11.76 -13.44 -2.35
N ARG A 308 11.31 -14.56 -2.94
CA ARG A 308 11.35 -14.80 -4.40
C ARG A 308 10.02 -15.34 -4.85
N PHE A 309 9.59 -14.97 -6.05
CA PHE A 309 8.45 -15.62 -6.68
C PHE A 309 8.76 -17.10 -6.91
N PRO A 310 7.80 -18.02 -6.71
CA PRO A 310 7.96 -19.42 -7.04
C PRO A 310 8.29 -19.59 -8.53
N GLY A 311 9.38 -20.31 -8.83
CA GLY A 311 9.84 -20.49 -10.21
C GLY A 311 10.55 -19.27 -10.83
N ALA A 312 10.74 -18.18 -10.07
CA ALA A 312 11.47 -17.01 -10.53
C ALA A 312 12.97 -17.32 -10.75
N GLY A 313 13.53 -16.62 -11.70
CA GLY A 313 14.99 -16.56 -11.88
C GLY A 313 15.53 -17.25 -13.12
N GLY A 314 14.72 -17.54 -14.13
CA GLY A 314 15.19 -18.33 -15.28
C GLY A 314 15.01 -17.74 -16.67
N ASP A 315 14.17 -16.74 -16.89
CA ASP A 315 13.95 -16.22 -18.25
C ASP A 315 14.68 -14.90 -18.50
N ARG A 316 16.01 -14.99 -18.58
CA ARG A 316 16.85 -13.83 -18.95
C ARG A 316 16.43 -13.22 -20.31
N GLN A 317 15.88 -14.03 -21.21
CA GLN A 317 15.45 -13.53 -22.51
C GLN A 317 14.16 -12.70 -22.39
N ALA A 318 13.22 -13.09 -21.53
CA ALA A 318 12.07 -12.29 -21.21
C ALA A 318 12.48 -10.97 -20.53
N TRP A 319 13.44 -11.00 -19.59
CA TRP A 319 13.99 -9.79 -18.98
C TRP A 319 14.57 -8.82 -20.01
N GLN A 320 15.38 -9.31 -20.94
CA GLN A 320 15.94 -8.47 -22.02
C GLN A 320 14.85 -7.89 -22.93
N ARG A 321 13.74 -8.63 -23.17
CA ARG A 321 12.58 -8.09 -23.90
C ARG A 321 11.88 -6.99 -23.11
N VAL A 322 11.72 -7.13 -21.79
CA VAL A 322 11.13 -6.07 -20.94
C VAL A 322 11.96 -4.79 -21.05
N LEU A 323 13.28 -4.84 -20.87
CA LEU A 323 14.16 -3.67 -21.03
C LEU A 323 14.07 -3.07 -22.43
N GLY A 324 14.11 -3.90 -23.48
CA GLY A 324 13.95 -3.46 -24.87
C GLY A 324 12.57 -2.86 -25.18
N ASN A 325 11.54 -3.28 -24.47
CA ASN A 325 10.21 -2.67 -24.57
C ASN A 325 10.18 -1.27 -23.96
N VAL A 326 10.83 -1.07 -22.80
CA VAL A 326 11.00 0.29 -22.21
C VAL A 326 11.76 1.22 -23.15
N GLU A 327 12.86 0.76 -23.75
CA GLU A 327 13.62 1.53 -24.73
C GLU A 327 12.76 1.97 -25.93
N LYS A 328 11.92 1.07 -26.46
CA LYS A 328 11.00 1.37 -27.57
C LYS A 328 9.94 2.38 -27.16
N LEU A 329 9.34 2.24 -25.97
CA LEU A 329 8.35 3.17 -25.43
C LEU A 329 8.96 4.58 -25.32
N ARG A 330 10.17 4.69 -24.73
CA ARG A 330 10.91 5.93 -24.62
C ARG A 330 11.18 6.54 -26.02
N ALA A 331 11.71 5.75 -26.95
CA ALA A 331 12.00 6.21 -28.32
C ALA A 331 10.74 6.66 -29.06
N ALA A 332 9.58 6.12 -28.73
CA ALA A 332 8.29 6.50 -29.26
C ALA A 332 7.68 7.75 -28.56
N GLY A 333 8.31 8.27 -27.50
CA GLY A 333 7.80 9.40 -26.72
C GLY A 333 6.57 9.04 -25.86
N ILE A 334 6.41 7.77 -25.50
CA ILE A 334 5.34 7.33 -24.58
C ILE A 334 5.76 7.71 -23.15
N PRO A 335 4.90 8.40 -22.37
CA PRO A 335 5.23 8.75 -20.98
C PRO A 335 5.52 7.53 -20.14
N LEU A 336 6.68 7.52 -19.46
CA LEU A 336 7.10 6.48 -18.53
C LEU A 336 7.11 7.04 -17.13
N LEU A 337 6.48 6.33 -16.18
CA LEU A 337 6.43 6.71 -14.78
C LEU A 337 7.11 5.64 -13.92
N ALA A 338 7.70 6.05 -12.80
CA ALA A 338 8.36 5.14 -11.90
C ALA A 338 7.39 4.55 -10.88
N GLY A 339 7.33 3.22 -10.79
CA GLY A 339 6.50 2.50 -9.82
C GLY A 339 7.13 1.16 -9.45
N SER A 340 7.10 0.80 -8.17
CA SER A 340 7.85 -0.34 -7.64
C SER A 340 7.08 -1.65 -7.59
N ASP A 341 5.75 -1.58 -7.54
CA ASP A 341 4.85 -2.69 -7.21
C ASP A 341 5.17 -3.37 -5.87
N ALA A 342 5.63 -2.57 -4.90
CA ALA A 342 5.90 -3.05 -3.56
C ALA A 342 4.61 -3.19 -2.72
N PRO A 343 4.58 -4.17 -1.80
CA PRO A 343 5.59 -5.17 -1.45
C PRO A 343 5.26 -6.54 -2.07
N ASN A 344 5.77 -6.79 -3.22
CA ASN A 344 5.78 -8.12 -3.83
C ASN A 344 7.09 -8.86 -3.47
N PRO A 345 7.20 -10.19 -3.63
CA PRO A 345 8.46 -10.91 -3.41
C PRO A 345 9.64 -10.23 -4.12
N GLY A 346 10.66 -9.83 -3.36
CA GLY A 346 11.82 -9.09 -3.86
C GLY A 346 11.66 -7.60 -3.98
N THR A 347 10.54 -7.02 -3.50
CA THR A 347 10.33 -5.57 -3.42
C THR A 347 9.91 -5.14 -2.00
N ALA A 348 10.13 -3.88 -1.64
CA ALA A 348 9.70 -3.31 -0.37
C ALA A 348 9.41 -1.82 -0.53
N GLN A 349 8.52 -1.29 0.30
CA GLN A 349 8.09 0.11 0.26
C GLN A 349 9.27 1.07 0.32
N GLY A 350 9.23 2.08 -0.53
CA GLY A 350 10.22 3.15 -0.62
C GLY A 350 11.53 2.73 -1.28
N ILE A 351 12.26 1.79 -0.72
CA ILE A 351 13.58 1.39 -1.25
C ILE A 351 13.50 0.81 -2.67
N SER A 352 12.42 0.13 -3.03
CA SER A 352 12.27 -0.44 -4.36
C SER A 352 12.03 0.60 -5.45
N LEU A 353 11.61 1.82 -5.10
CA LEU A 353 11.57 2.92 -6.06
C LEU A 353 12.98 3.37 -6.46
N HIS A 354 13.95 3.36 -5.54
CA HIS A 354 15.36 3.59 -5.90
C HIS A 354 15.87 2.55 -6.89
N ARG A 355 15.47 1.29 -6.73
CA ARG A 355 15.78 0.23 -7.69
C ARG A 355 15.10 0.46 -9.04
N GLU A 356 13.84 0.86 -9.03
CA GLU A 356 13.08 1.18 -10.25
C GLU A 356 13.80 2.25 -11.08
N LEU A 357 14.25 3.34 -10.44
CA LEU A 357 15.00 4.40 -11.12
C LEU A 357 16.29 3.90 -11.77
N ARG A 358 17.05 3.04 -11.10
CA ARG A 358 18.24 2.39 -11.67
C ARG A 358 17.91 1.53 -12.88
N LEU A 359 16.83 0.74 -12.78
CA LEU A 359 16.39 -0.14 -13.86
C LEU A 359 15.83 0.63 -15.06
N LEU A 360 15.17 1.77 -14.84
CA LEU A 360 14.78 2.69 -15.91
C LEU A 360 15.99 3.24 -16.67
N ILE A 361 17.08 3.57 -15.95
CA ILE A 361 18.34 4.00 -16.57
C ILE A 361 19.02 2.83 -17.31
N GLU A 362 19.03 1.62 -16.74
CA GLU A 362 19.50 0.41 -17.44
C GLU A 362 18.72 0.17 -18.75
N ALA A 363 17.43 0.51 -18.76
CA ALA A 363 16.55 0.44 -19.93
C ALA A 363 16.65 1.65 -20.87
N GLY A 364 17.60 2.58 -20.63
CA GLY A 364 17.97 3.64 -21.55
C GLY A 364 17.42 5.03 -21.24
N LEU A 365 16.77 5.26 -20.10
CA LEU A 365 16.46 6.62 -19.64
C LEU A 365 17.75 7.31 -19.14
N ASP A 366 17.82 8.62 -19.26
CA ASP A 366 18.84 9.36 -18.51
C ASP A 366 18.40 9.63 -17.06
N PRO A 367 19.33 9.98 -16.15
CA PRO A 367 18.98 10.15 -14.74
C PRO A 367 17.94 11.25 -14.50
N LEU A 368 17.94 12.34 -15.29
CA LEU A 368 16.97 13.42 -15.16
C LEU A 368 15.56 12.96 -15.55
N ASP A 369 15.42 12.20 -16.64
CA ASP A 369 14.13 11.66 -17.06
C ASP A 369 13.62 10.59 -16.07
N ALA A 370 14.51 9.79 -15.47
CA ALA A 370 14.13 8.87 -14.40
C ALA A 370 13.62 9.63 -13.15
N LEU A 371 14.26 10.74 -12.77
CA LEU A 371 13.76 11.58 -11.67
C LEU A 371 12.43 12.25 -12.01
N ARG A 372 12.23 12.72 -13.24
CA ARG A 372 10.93 13.23 -13.71
C ARG A 372 9.84 12.17 -13.61
N ALA A 373 10.15 10.93 -14.00
CA ALA A 373 9.23 9.79 -13.91
C ALA A 373 8.75 9.49 -12.48
N ALA A 374 9.56 9.84 -11.47
CA ALA A 374 9.23 9.67 -10.05
C ALA A 374 8.81 10.98 -9.36
N THR A 375 8.58 12.07 -10.09
CA THR A 375 8.23 13.39 -9.52
C THR A 375 7.23 14.13 -10.40
N GLY A 376 7.67 15.12 -11.18
CA GLY A 376 6.82 16.01 -11.97
C GLY A 376 5.94 15.27 -12.97
N ALA A 377 6.47 14.32 -13.73
CA ALA A 377 5.71 13.57 -14.71
C ALA A 377 4.61 12.69 -14.06
N ALA A 378 4.93 12.01 -12.96
CA ALA A 378 3.93 11.23 -12.22
C ALA A 378 2.82 12.14 -11.65
N ALA A 379 3.20 13.31 -11.11
CA ALA A 379 2.23 14.27 -10.58
C ALA A 379 1.33 14.86 -11.68
N GLU A 380 1.88 15.18 -12.84
CA GLU A 380 1.13 15.69 -13.99
C GLU A 380 0.12 14.67 -14.51
N VAL A 381 0.57 13.44 -14.77
CA VAL A 381 -0.27 12.37 -15.32
C VAL A 381 -1.43 12.03 -14.39
N PHE A 382 -1.16 11.92 -13.08
CA PHE A 382 -2.20 11.57 -12.10
C PHE A 382 -2.93 12.80 -11.50
N GLY A 383 -2.65 14.01 -11.96
CA GLY A 383 -3.31 15.23 -11.50
C GLY A 383 -3.09 15.50 -10.00
N LEU A 384 -1.87 15.30 -9.50
CA LEU A 384 -1.54 15.44 -8.07
C LEU A 384 -1.18 16.87 -7.72
N ASP A 385 -2.18 17.71 -7.47
CA ASP A 385 -2.01 19.12 -7.20
C ASP A 385 -0.96 19.41 -6.11
N GLY A 386 0.05 20.22 -6.48
CA GLY A 386 1.09 20.69 -5.58
C GLY A 386 2.10 19.63 -5.13
N ARG A 387 2.15 18.46 -5.77
CA ARG A 387 3.13 17.39 -5.51
C ARG A 387 4.08 17.23 -6.70
N GLY A 388 5.21 16.56 -6.47
CA GLY A 388 6.21 16.37 -7.53
C GLY A 388 6.87 17.65 -8.05
N CYS A 389 6.73 18.77 -7.33
CA CYS A 389 7.26 20.08 -7.74
C CYS A 389 7.78 20.88 -6.54
N LEU A 390 8.75 21.81 -6.81
CA LEU A 390 9.27 22.78 -5.84
C LEU A 390 9.17 24.22 -6.37
N ARG A 391 7.99 24.58 -6.87
CA ARG A 391 7.64 25.93 -7.34
C ARG A 391 6.67 26.59 -6.36
N PRO A 392 6.52 27.94 -6.38
CA PRO A 392 5.58 28.63 -5.48
C PRO A 392 4.18 28.01 -5.51
N GLY A 393 3.65 27.70 -4.32
CA GLY A 393 2.36 27.02 -4.13
C GLY A 393 2.45 25.50 -4.00
N CYS A 394 3.50 24.84 -4.47
CA CYS A 394 3.72 23.41 -4.24
C CYS A 394 3.86 23.10 -2.74
N ARG A 395 3.49 21.89 -2.32
CA ARG A 395 3.78 21.41 -0.96
C ARG A 395 5.29 21.33 -0.76
N ALA A 396 5.73 21.63 0.43
CA ALA A 396 7.14 21.52 0.79
C ALA A 396 7.49 20.07 1.19
N ASP A 397 7.19 19.14 0.28
CA ASP A 397 7.61 17.75 0.32
C ASP A 397 8.88 17.65 -0.53
N LEU A 398 10.03 17.55 0.13
CA LEU A 398 11.32 17.65 -0.55
C LEU A 398 12.39 16.75 0.05
N LEU A 399 13.39 16.47 -0.75
CA LEU A 399 14.58 15.72 -0.40
C LEU A 399 15.80 16.62 -0.49
N ILE A 400 16.73 16.43 0.44
CA ILE A 400 18.08 17.00 0.35
C ILE A 400 19.03 15.82 0.18
N VAL A 401 19.77 15.81 -0.93
CA VAL A 401 20.67 14.72 -1.32
C VAL A 401 22.10 15.25 -1.37
N ASP A 402 23.03 14.53 -0.76
CA ASP A 402 24.46 14.83 -0.84
C ASP A 402 25.00 14.38 -2.20
N GLY A 403 25.29 15.34 -3.07
CA GLY A 403 25.76 15.13 -4.44
C GLY A 403 24.74 15.47 -5.51
N ASP A 404 24.87 14.83 -6.68
CA ASP A 404 24.16 15.17 -7.92
C ASP A 404 23.41 13.98 -8.52
N PRO A 405 22.17 13.70 -8.08
CA PRO A 405 21.37 12.58 -8.60
C PRO A 405 20.91 12.80 -10.06
N ILE A 406 21.06 14.01 -10.59
CA ILE A 406 20.71 14.37 -11.97
C ILE A 406 21.76 13.80 -12.94
N ARG A 407 23.00 13.67 -12.49
CA ARG A 407 24.10 13.08 -13.27
C ARG A 407 24.39 11.64 -12.90
N ASP A 408 24.19 11.31 -11.64
CA ASP A 408 24.44 9.99 -11.08
C ASP A 408 23.34 9.61 -10.10
N ILE A 409 22.40 8.80 -10.55
CA ILE A 409 21.24 8.40 -9.74
C ILE A 409 21.64 7.72 -8.43
N GLU A 410 22.85 7.13 -8.34
CA GLU A 410 23.35 6.53 -7.11
C GLU A 410 23.51 7.55 -5.98
N ALA A 411 23.65 8.84 -6.32
CA ALA A 411 23.67 9.89 -5.33
C ALA A 411 22.36 9.96 -4.53
N LEU A 412 21.22 9.54 -5.10
CA LEU A 412 19.93 9.53 -4.42
C LEU A 412 19.96 8.67 -3.15
N ALA A 413 20.80 7.65 -3.08
CA ALA A 413 21.01 6.85 -1.87
C ALA A 413 21.65 7.65 -0.72
N ARG A 414 22.35 8.77 -1.00
CA ARG A 414 22.93 9.67 0.01
C ARG A 414 21.92 10.73 0.45
N LEU A 415 20.75 10.27 0.83
CA LEU A 415 19.63 11.08 1.31
C LEU A 415 20.00 11.70 2.67
N ASP A 416 20.24 13.00 2.70
CA ASP A 416 20.64 13.76 3.87
C ASP A 416 19.42 14.14 4.73
N ALA A 417 18.33 14.56 4.09
CA ALA A 417 17.07 14.86 4.76
C ALA A 417 15.85 14.59 3.87
N VAL A 418 14.76 14.22 4.52
CA VAL A 418 13.40 14.14 3.95
C VAL A 418 12.54 15.16 4.68
N TRP A 419 11.84 15.99 3.93
CA TRP A 419 10.88 16.93 4.48
C TRP A 419 9.47 16.58 3.99
N LYS A 420 8.52 16.57 4.92
CA LYS A 420 7.10 16.39 4.62
C LYS A 420 6.30 17.56 5.17
N ASN A 421 5.50 18.19 4.33
CA ASN A 421 4.75 19.41 4.71
C ASN A 421 5.64 20.52 5.30
N GLY A 422 6.86 20.67 4.79
CA GLY A 422 7.81 21.70 5.26
C GLY A 422 8.51 21.40 6.58
N VAL A 423 8.41 20.17 7.08
CA VAL A 423 9.04 19.73 8.34
C VAL A 423 9.95 18.54 8.08
N PRO A 424 11.20 18.54 8.61
CA PRO A 424 12.08 17.37 8.52
C PRO A 424 11.46 16.15 9.19
N VAL A 425 11.63 14.99 8.58
CA VAL A 425 11.13 13.70 9.06
C VAL A 425 12.29 12.80 9.48
N ALA A 426 12.11 12.01 10.54
CA ALA A 426 13.06 10.98 10.92
C ALA A 426 13.09 9.86 9.86
N THR A 427 14.29 9.49 9.40
CA THR A 427 14.49 8.48 8.36
C THR A 427 15.06 7.16 8.88
N ASP A 428 15.44 7.09 10.14
CA ASP A 428 15.93 5.86 10.76
C ASP A 428 14.80 4.83 10.89
N ALA A 429 15.12 3.56 10.71
CA ALA A 429 14.19 2.49 11.04
C ALA A 429 13.87 2.57 12.55
N PRO A 430 12.62 2.32 12.97
CA PRO A 430 12.33 2.21 14.38
C PRO A 430 13.22 1.11 14.97
N PRO A 431 13.72 1.29 16.20
CA PRO A 431 14.45 0.23 16.87
C PRO A 431 13.60 -1.05 16.84
N ALA A 432 14.25 -2.17 16.58
CA ALA A 432 13.56 -3.46 16.74
C ALA A 432 12.94 -3.46 18.15
N PRO A 433 11.74 -4.02 18.33
CA PRO A 433 11.15 -4.11 19.64
C PRO A 433 12.19 -4.72 20.58
N THR A 434 12.70 -3.91 21.51
CA THR A 434 13.61 -4.42 22.53
C THR A 434 12.78 -5.26 23.48
N ASP A 435 13.22 -6.46 23.79
CA ASP A 435 12.66 -7.39 24.79
C ASP A 435 12.63 -6.82 26.22
N SER A 436 12.49 -5.51 26.39
CA SER A 436 12.54 -4.85 27.69
C SER A 436 11.42 -3.84 27.85
N SER A 437 10.24 -4.34 28.11
CA SER A 437 9.33 -3.65 29.03
C SER A 437 8.60 -4.68 29.89
N THR A 438 9.23 -5.08 30.97
CA THR A 438 8.51 -5.42 32.19
C THR A 438 7.74 -4.19 32.66
N SER A 439 6.68 -3.82 31.95
CA SER A 439 5.68 -2.91 32.49
C SER A 439 4.82 -3.72 33.46
N ALA A 440 4.67 -3.16 34.66
CA ALA A 440 3.87 -3.74 35.73
C ALA A 440 2.45 -4.10 35.27
N PRO A 441 1.82 -5.13 35.85
CA PRO A 441 0.49 -5.60 35.42
C PRO A 441 -0.53 -4.48 35.59
N LEU A 442 -1.15 -4.06 34.52
CA LEU A 442 -2.43 -3.36 34.58
C LEU A 442 -3.48 -4.40 34.97
N ALA A 443 -4.01 -4.29 36.18
CA ALA A 443 -5.13 -5.10 36.64
C ALA A 443 -6.38 -4.72 35.85
N GLY A 444 -7.04 -5.70 35.18
CA GLY A 444 -8.39 -5.41 34.82
C GLY A 444 -9.16 -6.15 33.75
N ALA A 445 -8.60 -6.88 32.82
CA ALA A 445 -9.42 -7.69 31.93
C ALA A 445 -9.27 -9.18 32.30
N GLY A 446 -10.38 -9.86 32.53
CA GLY A 446 -10.41 -11.32 32.66
C GLY A 446 -10.12 -11.98 31.31
N PRO A 447 -9.84 -13.30 31.32
CA PRO A 447 -9.64 -14.05 30.08
C PRO A 447 -10.84 -13.92 29.13
N LEU A 448 -10.57 -13.74 27.82
CA LEU A 448 -11.60 -13.69 26.78
C LEU A 448 -11.60 -15.00 26.01
N ASP A 449 -12.65 -15.81 26.18
CA ASP A 449 -12.86 -17.03 25.42
C ASP A 449 -13.40 -16.71 24.02
N LEU A 450 -12.62 -17.04 22.99
CA LEU A 450 -12.97 -16.78 21.60
C LEU A 450 -13.94 -17.83 21.04
N LEU A 451 -14.00 -19.02 21.62
CA LEU A 451 -14.99 -20.06 21.27
C LEU A 451 -16.40 -19.69 21.74
N GLY A 452 -16.51 -18.84 22.78
CA GLY A 452 -17.78 -18.31 23.24
C GLY A 452 -18.51 -17.37 22.25
N GLN A 453 -17.92 -17.12 21.06
CA GLN A 453 -18.44 -16.24 20.01
C GLN A 453 -18.49 -16.97 18.66
N PRO A 454 -19.32 -18.02 18.52
CA PRO A 454 -19.32 -18.89 17.34
C PRO A 454 -19.66 -18.17 16.02
N GLU A 455 -20.43 -17.08 16.09
CA GLU A 455 -20.81 -16.25 14.93
C GLU A 455 -19.63 -15.50 14.30
N ARG A 456 -18.52 -15.38 15.02
CA ARG A 456 -17.30 -14.70 14.54
C ARG A 456 -16.30 -15.64 13.85
N TRP A 457 -16.60 -16.95 13.80
CA TRP A 457 -15.75 -17.93 13.16
C TRP A 457 -16.12 -18.13 11.69
N VAL A 458 -15.13 -18.13 10.81
CA VAL A 458 -15.29 -18.41 9.38
C VAL A 458 -14.27 -19.44 8.91
N ALA A 459 -14.63 -20.23 7.90
CA ALA A 459 -13.68 -21.05 7.16
C ALA A 459 -12.79 -20.15 6.29
N SER A 460 -11.49 -20.45 6.24
CA SER A 460 -10.52 -19.68 5.46
C SER A 460 -9.44 -20.60 4.90
N ALA A 461 -8.99 -20.36 3.67
CA ALA A 461 -7.99 -21.17 3.00
C ALA A 461 -7.15 -20.34 2.04
N ASP A 462 -6.07 -20.92 1.49
CA ASP A 462 -5.18 -20.31 0.51
C ASP A 462 -5.85 -20.05 -0.85
N SER A 463 -7.08 -20.50 -1.05
CA SER A 463 -7.89 -20.10 -2.20
C SER A 463 -7.99 -18.58 -2.32
N TYR A 464 -7.89 -17.86 -1.19
CA TYR A 464 -7.75 -16.40 -1.15
C TYR A 464 -6.40 -15.89 -1.69
N MET A 465 -5.39 -16.77 -1.79
CA MET A 465 -4.05 -16.46 -2.28
C MET A 465 -3.78 -17.10 -3.66
N GLY A 466 -4.81 -17.51 -4.37
CA GLY A 466 -4.69 -18.21 -5.66
C GLY A 466 -4.32 -19.69 -5.56
N GLY A 467 -4.36 -20.25 -4.35
CA GLY A 467 -4.31 -21.70 -4.11
C GLY A 467 -5.65 -22.36 -4.44
N ASN A 468 -5.66 -23.69 -4.45
CA ASN A 468 -6.85 -24.49 -4.63
C ASN A 468 -7.27 -25.23 -3.33
N SER A 469 -6.69 -24.84 -2.20
CA SER A 469 -7.07 -25.41 -0.90
C SER A 469 -8.44 -24.88 -0.48
N ALA A 470 -9.15 -25.66 0.31
CA ALA A 470 -10.48 -25.34 0.80
C ALA A 470 -10.64 -25.72 2.28
N SER A 471 -11.52 -25.02 2.97
CA SER A 471 -11.92 -25.41 4.32
C SER A 471 -13.41 -25.22 4.54
N THR A 472 -13.95 -25.99 5.45
CA THR A 472 -15.32 -25.87 5.95
C THR A 472 -15.35 -26.01 7.48
N LEU A 473 -16.23 -25.26 8.12
CA LEU A 473 -16.53 -25.46 9.53
C LEU A 473 -17.57 -26.58 9.65
N ALA A 474 -17.19 -27.72 10.21
CA ALA A 474 -18.11 -28.81 10.50
C ALA A 474 -18.97 -28.49 11.71
N SER A 475 -18.42 -27.77 12.70
CA SER A 475 -19.14 -27.16 13.81
C SER A 475 -18.36 -25.96 14.37
N ALA A 476 -19.08 -24.98 14.90
CA ALA A 476 -18.54 -23.91 15.70
C ALA A 476 -19.50 -23.63 16.84
N ASP A 477 -19.13 -23.98 18.07
CA ASP A 477 -19.88 -23.76 19.28
C ASP A 477 -18.94 -23.62 20.49
N VAL A 478 -19.48 -23.34 21.65
CA VAL A 478 -18.72 -23.17 22.90
C VAL A 478 -17.87 -24.38 23.31
N SER A 479 -18.11 -25.55 22.72
CA SER A 479 -17.33 -26.78 22.97
C SER A 479 -16.14 -26.93 21.99
N GLY A 480 -16.03 -26.09 20.98
CA GLY A 480 -14.94 -26.07 20.03
C GLY A 480 -15.35 -25.78 18.60
N VAL A 481 -14.36 -25.52 17.77
CA VAL A 481 -14.49 -25.33 16.32
C VAL A 481 -13.86 -26.51 15.60
N SER A 482 -14.69 -27.30 14.89
CA SER A 482 -14.24 -28.42 14.09
C SER A 482 -14.11 -28.02 12.63
N VAL A 483 -12.95 -28.27 12.04
CA VAL A 483 -12.57 -27.86 10.70
C VAL A 483 -12.26 -29.07 9.83
N GLN A 484 -12.81 -29.07 8.62
CA GLN A 484 -12.36 -29.94 7.54
C GLN A 484 -11.63 -29.09 6.50
N ALA A 485 -10.42 -29.48 6.16
CA ALA A 485 -9.51 -28.75 5.30
C ALA A 485 -8.97 -29.65 4.20
N THR A 486 -8.94 -29.17 2.97
CA THR A 486 -8.29 -29.83 1.83
C THR A 486 -7.13 -28.96 1.38
N LEU A 487 -5.90 -29.44 1.54
CA LEU A 487 -4.71 -28.77 1.01
C LEU A 487 -4.44 -29.23 -0.42
N ALA A 488 -4.44 -28.29 -1.36
CA ALA A 488 -4.16 -28.57 -2.77
C ALA A 488 -2.67 -28.66 -3.07
N ALA A 489 -2.30 -29.56 -3.98
CA ALA A 489 -0.94 -29.61 -4.51
C ALA A 489 -0.65 -28.42 -5.44
N GLY A 490 0.57 -27.89 -5.38
CA GLY A 490 1.06 -26.86 -6.31
C GLY A 490 0.94 -25.41 -5.83
N ALA A 491 0.29 -25.17 -4.70
CA ALA A 491 0.37 -23.86 -4.04
C ALA A 491 1.73 -23.71 -3.34
N PRO A 492 2.37 -22.54 -3.42
CA PRO A 492 3.69 -22.33 -2.78
C PRO A 492 3.63 -22.43 -1.25
N PHE A 493 2.48 -22.10 -0.66
CA PHE A 493 2.21 -22.17 0.78
C PHE A 493 0.75 -22.60 0.99
N PRO A 494 0.43 -23.90 0.81
CA PRO A 494 -0.94 -24.35 1.00
C PRO A 494 -1.34 -24.24 2.47
N TYR A 495 -2.49 -23.58 2.74
CA TYR A 495 -3.09 -23.55 4.06
C TYR A 495 -4.62 -23.57 3.96
N ALA A 496 -5.26 -24.16 4.95
CA ALA A 496 -6.70 -24.17 5.09
C ALA A 496 -7.08 -24.33 6.58
N GLY A 497 -8.13 -23.64 7.03
CA GLY A 497 -8.47 -23.67 8.44
C GLY A 497 -9.65 -22.80 8.82
N ALA A 498 -9.60 -22.23 10.02
CA ALA A 498 -10.63 -21.37 10.59
C ALA A 498 -10.03 -20.06 11.11
N MET A 499 -10.80 -18.99 10.99
CA MET A 499 -10.44 -17.65 11.44
C MET A 499 -11.56 -17.06 12.30
N TRP A 500 -11.18 -16.49 13.44
CA TRP A 500 -12.05 -15.71 14.32
C TRP A 500 -11.76 -14.22 14.10
N PHE A 501 -12.82 -13.40 14.00
CA PHE A 501 -12.70 -11.95 13.87
C PHE A 501 -12.86 -11.25 15.22
N ALA A 502 -11.99 -10.30 15.50
CA ALA A 502 -12.01 -9.52 16.75
C ALA A 502 -13.24 -8.60 16.86
N SER A 503 -13.88 -8.25 15.75
CA SER A 503 -15.07 -7.41 15.66
C SER A 503 -16.21 -8.11 14.92
N GLU A 504 -17.45 -7.67 15.14
CA GLU A 504 -18.61 -8.07 14.32
C GLU A 504 -18.46 -7.68 12.85
N THR A 505 -17.77 -6.58 12.59
CA THR A 505 -17.36 -6.22 11.23
C THR A 505 -16.01 -6.89 10.93
N PRO A 506 -15.93 -7.80 9.96
CA PRO A 506 -14.72 -8.53 9.65
C PRO A 506 -13.51 -7.60 9.43
N MET A 507 -12.38 -7.97 10.01
CA MET A 507 -11.10 -7.26 9.89
C MET A 507 -11.07 -5.83 10.46
N GLN A 508 -12.06 -5.36 11.20
CA GLN A 508 -11.92 -4.16 12.02
C GLN A 508 -11.05 -4.45 13.26
N PRO A 509 -10.09 -3.57 13.59
CA PRO A 509 -9.24 -3.77 14.75
C PRO A 509 -10.00 -3.54 16.06
N VAL A 510 -9.64 -4.33 17.06
CA VAL A 510 -10.10 -4.16 18.45
C VAL A 510 -8.88 -4.11 19.36
N ASP A 511 -8.92 -3.23 20.34
CA ASP A 511 -7.84 -3.11 21.32
C ASP A 511 -7.91 -4.27 22.34
N HIS A 512 -6.94 -5.16 22.23
CA HIS A 512 -6.68 -6.27 23.12
C HIS A 512 -5.34 -6.14 23.87
N SER A 513 -4.78 -4.91 23.95
CA SER A 513 -3.50 -4.64 24.60
C SER A 513 -3.46 -4.99 26.10
N GLN A 514 -4.63 -5.13 26.74
CA GLN A 514 -4.76 -5.62 28.10
C GLN A 514 -4.45 -7.12 28.25
N HIS A 515 -4.53 -7.90 27.16
CA HIS A 515 -4.19 -9.32 27.15
C HIS A 515 -2.71 -9.52 26.81
N ARG A 516 -2.05 -10.45 27.51
CA ARG A 516 -0.61 -10.70 27.36
C ARG A 516 -0.30 -12.03 26.70
N GLY A 517 -1.25 -12.93 26.75
CA GLY A 517 -1.12 -14.29 26.26
C GLY A 517 -2.30 -14.70 25.40
N LEU A 518 -2.06 -15.71 24.59
CA LEU A 518 -3.07 -16.46 23.87
C LEU A 518 -2.84 -17.94 24.16
N VAL A 519 -3.85 -18.59 24.71
CA VAL A 519 -3.86 -20.04 24.94
C VAL A 519 -4.59 -20.71 23.79
N VAL A 520 -3.95 -21.70 23.18
CA VAL A 520 -4.46 -22.43 22.01
C VAL A 520 -4.38 -23.93 22.30
N ASP A 521 -5.49 -24.65 22.27
CA ASP A 521 -5.53 -26.11 22.29
C ASP A 521 -6.17 -26.63 21.01
N VAL A 522 -5.38 -27.35 20.23
CA VAL A 522 -5.82 -27.94 18.96
C VAL A 522 -5.57 -29.44 18.95
N GLU A 523 -6.53 -30.17 18.43
CA GLU A 523 -6.46 -31.60 18.22
C GLU A 523 -6.58 -31.92 16.73
N MET A 524 -5.57 -32.60 16.18
CA MET A 524 -5.64 -33.18 14.84
C MET A 524 -6.50 -34.42 14.85
N LEU A 525 -7.46 -34.51 13.93
CA LEU A 525 -8.39 -35.64 13.80
C LEU A 525 -7.92 -36.52 12.64
N GLY A 526 -7.10 -37.57 12.94
CA GLY A 526 -6.58 -38.50 11.92
C GLY A 526 -5.04 -38.61 11.88
N ASP A 527 -4.54 -39.54 11.07
CA ASP A 527 -3.11 -39.84 10.91
C ASP A 527 -2.47 -38.96 9.84
N VAL A 528 -2.28 -37.65 10.08
CA VAL A 528 -1.73 -36.77 9.05
C VAL A 528 -0.56 -35.95 9.58
N GLU A 529 0.56 -36.02 8.85
CA GLU A 529 1.73 -35.14 9.02
C GLU A 529 1.50 -33.76 8.37
N ALA A 530 0.56 -32.98 8.90
CA ALA A 530 0.39 -31.57 8.52
C ALA A 530 0.89 -30.65 9.63
N GLY A 531 1.54 -29.56 9.28
CA GLY A 531 1.90 -28.51 10.21
C GLY A 531 0.64 -27.71 10.61
N LEU A 532 0.52 -27.38 11.88
CA LEU A 532 -0.49 -26.44 12.38
C LEU A 532 0.16 -25.07 12.58
N GLN A 533 -0.51 -24.03 12.14
CA GLN A 533 -0.07 -22.65 12.29
C GLN A 533 -1.17 -21.78 12.91
N LEU A 534 -0.76 -20.95 13.85
CA LEU A 534 -1.56 -19.83 14.34
C LEU A 534 -1.17 -18.59 13.53
N MET A 535 -2.15 -17.90 13.01
CA MET A 535 -1.97 -16.62 12.32
C MET A 535 -2.70 -15.51 13.08
N LEU A 536 -1.97 -14.46 13.42
CA LEU A 536 -2.46 -13.31 14.17
C LEU A 536 -2.42 -12.08 13.26
N PHE A 537 -3.59 -11.55 12.95
CA PHE A 537 -3.74 -10.38 12.08
C PHE A 537 -3.89 -9.14 12.95
N SER A 538 -2.97 -8.19 12.83
CA SER A 538 -2.99 -6.94 13.58
C SER A 538 -2.44 -5.77 12.76
N GLY A 539 -2.63 -4.55 13.24
CA GLY A 539 -2.13 -3.34 12.60
C GLY A 539 -3.24 -2.48 12.00
N GLU A 540 -2.89 -1.32 11.48
CA GLU A 540 -3.84 -0.33 10.94
C GLU A 540 -4.48 -0.77 9.62
N SER A 541 -3.85 -1.67 8.86
CA SER A 541 -4.36 -2.16 7.57
C SER A 541 -5.00 -3.54 7.68
N GLN A 542 -6.11 -3.75 6.99
CA GLN A 542 -6.76 -5.07 6.86
C GLN A 542 -5.94 -6.06 6.03
N GLN A 543 -4.95 -5.59 5.28
CA GLN A 543 -4.01 -6.41 4.50
C GLN A 543 -2.70 -6.66 5.26
N ALA A 544 -2.70 -6.49 6.57
CA ALA A 544 -1.53 -6.81 7.39
C ALA A 544 -1.10 -8.26 7.17
N ILE A 545 0.19 -8.45 6.91
CA ILE A 545 0.76 -9.81 6.87
C ILE A 545 0.62 -10.39 8.28
N PRO A 546 -0.05 -11.54 8.44
CA PRO A 546 -0.24 -12.10 9.77
C PRO A 546 1.10 -12.51 10.39
N ALA A 547 1.25 -12.21 11.65
CA ALA A 547 2.26 -12.84 12.46
C ALA A 547 1.95 -14.34 12.57
N ARG A 548 2.95 -15.20 12.42
CA ARG A 548 2.79 -16.66 12.37
C ARG A 548 3.50 -17.32 13.53
N VAL A 549 2.83 -18.28 14.14
CA VAL A 549 3.38 -19.13 15.20
C VAL A 549 3.09 -20.59 14.84
N GLU A 550 4.10 -21.43 14.79
CA GLU A 550 3.91 -22.88 14.60
C GLU A 550 3.32 -23.48 15.87
N LEU A 551 2.29 -24.30 15.70
CA LEU A 551 1.64 -25.01 16.78
C LEU A 551 2.06 -26.50 16.78
N ALA A 552 2.15 -27.09 17.95
CA ALA A 552 2.26 -28.53 18.06
C ALA A 552 0.97 -29.21 17.56
N ALA A 553 1.09 -30.35 16.92
CA ALA A 553 -0.04 -31.07 16.29
C ALA A 553 -1.14 -31.48 17.28
N ASN A 554 -0.84 -31.59 18.58
CA ASN A 554 -1.77 -31.87 19.65
C ASN A 554 -1.27 -31.26 20.95
N GLY A 555 -2.16 -30.60 21.68
CA GLY A 555 -1.89 -30.06 23.00
C GLY A 555 -2.06 -28.56 23.12
N VAL A 556 -1.86 -28.06 24.33
CA VAL A 556 -2.00 -26.65 24.69
C VAL A 556 -0.69 -25.92 24.38
N VAL A 557 -0.79 -24.81 23.66
CA VAL A 557 0.32 -23.88 23.38
C VAL A 557 -0.05 -22.52 23.98
N GLU A 558 0.84 -21.98 24.80
CA GLU A 558 0.74 -20.61 25.31
C GLU A 558 1.64 -19.70 24.47
N VAL A 559 1.06 -18.66 23.91
CA VAL A 559 1.76 -17.68 23.06
C VAL A 559 1.77 -16.35 23.78
N ALA A 560 2.94 -15.87 24.15
CA ALA A 560 3.10 -14.53 24.69
C ALA A 560 2.94 -13.51 23.55
N LEU A 561 1.88 -12.70 23.57
CA LEU A 561 1.55 -11.78 22.47
C LEU A 561 2.64 -10.74 22.19
N ASN A 562 3.33 -10.28 23.23
CA ASN A 562 4.45 -9.34 23.12
C ASN A 562 5.73 -9.96 22.54
N ALA A 563 5.83 -11.30 22.51
CA ALA A 563 6.97 -12.01 21.92
C ALA A 563 6.73 -12.37 20.44
N VAL A 564 5.55 -12.10 19.88
CA VAL A 564 5.23 -12.38 18.48
C VAL A 564 5.69 -11.22 17.61
N PRO A 565 6.69 -11.42 16.73
CA PRO A 565 7.21 -10.34 15.89
C PRO A 565 6.15 -9.75 14.98
N GLY A 566 6.01 -8.42 14.98
CA GLY A 566 5.09 -7.71 14.11
C GLY A 566 3.63 -7.70 14.58
N LEU A 567 3.32 -8.27 15.74
CA LEU A 567 1.98 -8.22 16.34
C LEU A 567 1.81 -6.93 17.15
N ASP A 568 0.71 -6.23 16.90
CA ASP A 568 0.21 -5.13 17.75
C ASP A 568 -1.14 -5.53 18.37
N PRO A 569 -1.18 -5.94 19.64
CA PRO A 569 -2.43 -6.35 20.28
C PRO A 569 -3.46 -5.23 20.40
N SER A 570 -3.06 -3.95 20.36
CA SER A 570 -3.99 -2.81 20.38
C SER A 570 -4.79 -2.67 19.07
N LEU A 571 -4.35 -3.36 18.03
CA LEU A 571 -4.93 -3.36 16.70
C LEU A 571 -5.23 -4.78 16.20
N LEU A 572 -5.57 -5.71 17.10
CA LEU A 572 -5.89 -7.10 16.73
C LEU A 572 -7.18 -7.15 15.89
N ARG A 573 -7.12 -7.81 14.74
CA ARG A 573 -8.21 -7.92 13.77
C ARG A 573 -8.80 -9.31 13.68
N ALA A 574 -7.93 -10.32 13.68
CA ALA A 574 -8.34 -11.71 13.60
C ALA A 574 -7.28 -12.65 14.18
N VAL A 575 -7.74 -13.81 14.59
CA VAL A 575 -6.92 -14.94 15.01
C VAL A 575 -7.33 -16.16 14.21
N GLY A 576 -6.41 -16.83 13.54
CA GLY A 576 -6.71 -18.00 12.72
C GLY A 576 -5.84 -19.20 13.06
N VAL A 577 -6.43 -20.39 12.97
CA VAL A 577 -5.74 -21.69 13.11
C VAL A 577 -5.86 -22.44 11.79
N PHE A 578 -4.72 -22.83 11.22
CA PHE A 578 -4.63 -23.39 9.89
C PHE A 578 -3.73 -24.63 9.86
N VAL A 579 -4.09 -25.60 9.02
CA VAL A 579 -3.16 -26.63 8.58
C VAL A 579 -2.36 -26.14 7.38
N SER A 580 -1.12 -26.56 7.26
CA SER A 580 -0.21 -26.21 6.17
C SER A 580 0.72 -27.39 5.85
N GLY A 581 1.33 -27.37 4.66
CA GLY A 581 2.37 -28.31 4.24
C GLY A 581 1.86 -29.39 3.30
N THR A 582 1.70 -30.64 3.74
CA THR A 582 1.42 -31.79 2.88
C THR A 582 0.01 -31.70 2.24
N PRO A 583 -0.12 -31.75 0.89
CA PRO A 583 -1.41 -31.81 0.23
C PRO A 583 -2.25 -33.01 0.63
N GLY A 584 -3.54 -32.83 0.77
CA GLY A 584 -4.48 -33.88 1.18
C GLY A 584 -5.65 -33.36 2.00
N GLU A 585 -6.46 -34.29 2.49
CA GLU A 585 -7.56 -33.98 3.39
C GLU A 585 -7.09 -34.04 4.84
N HIS A 586 -7.41 -33.01 5.60
CA HIS A 586 -7.05 -32.82 6.99
C HIS A 586 -8.28 -32.45 7.81
N ALA A 587 -8.32 -32.88 9.05
CA ALA A 587 -9.35 -32.44 9.97
C ALA A 587 -8.73 -32.13 11.33
N PHE A 588 -9.17 -31.06 11.95
CA PHE A 588 -8.74 -30.70 13.30
C PHE A 588 -9.85 -30.03 14.08
N ARG A 589 -9.68 -29.98 15.39
CA ARG A 589 -10.61 -29.33 16.31
C ARG A 589 -9.85 -28.36 17.20
N ILE A 590 -10.30 -27.13 17.26
CA ILE A 590 -9.87 -26.13 18.23
C ILE A 590 -10.72 -26.35 19.49
N ARG A 591 -10.10 -26.78 20.56
CA ARG A 591 -10.77 -27.08 21.85
C ARG A 591 -10.73 -25.91 22.81
N GLU A 592 -9.71 -25.06 22.69
CA GLU A 592 -9.54 -23.85 23.45
C GLU A 592 -8.84 -22.79 22.60
N LEU A 593 -9.36 -21.59 22.63
CA LEU A 593 -8.69 -20.39 22.12
C LEU A 593 -9.09 -19.21 22.98
N ARG A 594 -8.15 -18.70 23.79
CA ARG A 594 -8.44 -17.71 24.82
C ARG A 594 -7.34 -16.68 24.92
N LEU A 595 -7.70 -15.40 24.92
CA LEU A 595 -6.81 -14.29 25.26
C LEU A 595 -6.71 -14.14 26.79
N GLU A 596 -5.48 -14.01 27.31
CA GLU A 596 -5.16 -13.88 28.74
C GLU A 596 -4.46 -12.58 29.11
#